data_1446000ebb83c29e0c0e6f8df39438c4
#
_entry.id   1446000ebb83c29e0c0e6f8df39438c4
#
_cell.length_a   1.000
_cell.length_b   1.000
_cell.length_c   1.000
_cell.angle_alpha   90.00
_cell.angle_beta   90.00
_cell.angle_gamma   90.00
#
_symmetry.space_group_name_H-M   'P 1'
#
loop_
_entity.id
_entity.type
_entity.pdbx_description
1 polymer ?
#
loop_
_entity_poly.entity_id
_entity_poly.type
_entity_poly.pdbx_seq_one_letter_code
_entity_poly.pdbx_strand_id
1 'polypeptide(L)'
;IRRQRQMCIRDRPIMMTSIHELLQKEAQAVLNIPITDAYEKAVELIVEQIHRKKGKLVTTGMGKAGQIAMNIATTFCSTGIPAVFLHPSEAQHGDLGILQENDLLLLISNSGKTREIVELTQLAHNLNPNLKYIVITGNADSPLARESDICLCTGHPDEVCALGMTPTTSTTVMTVIGDILVVETMKRTGFTIEEYSKRHHGGYLGERSRELSK
;
A
#
# COMPACT_ATOMS: atom_id res chain seq x y z
N ILE A 1 -36.08 -28.70 4.89
CA ILE A 1 -36.61 -27.32 4.69
C ILE A 1 -36.96 -26.68 6.04
N ARG A 2 -37.60 -27.40 7.02
CA ARG A 2 -37.92 -26.84 8.35
C ARG A 2 -36.69 -26.58 9.25
N ARG A 3 -35.61 -27.37 9.17
CA ARG A 3 -34.38 -27.17 9.94
C ARG A 3 -33.58 -25.94 9.47
N GLN A 4 -33.55 -25.66 8.18
CA GLN A 4 -32.85 -24.45 7.63
C GLN A 4 -33.54 -23.14 8.01
N ARG A 5 -34.92 -23.13 8.08
CA ARG A 5 -35.64 -21.91 8.50
C ARG A 5 -35.49 -21.60 9.99
N GLN A 6 -35.32 -22.60 10.85
CA GLN A 6 -35.07 -22.36 12.27
C GLN A 6 -33.67 -21.86 12.59
N MET A 7 -32.65 -22.19 11.78
CA MET A 7 -31.30 -21.62 11.90
C MET A 7 -31.30 -20.11 11.70
N CYS A 8 -31.98 -19.58 10.68
CA CYS A 8 -31.94 -18.16 10.33
C CYS A 8 -32.51 -17.18 11.37
N ILE A 9 -33.37 -17.64 12.30
CA ILE A 9 -34.02 -16.75 13.31
C ILE A 9 -33.22 -16.73 14.63
N ARG A 10 -32.57 -17.83 15.00
CA ARG A 10 -31.71 -17.91 16.18
C ARG A 10 -30.35 -17.23 16.03
N ASP A 11 -29.88 -17.07 14.79
CA ASP A 11 -28.53 -16.63 14.51
C ASP A 11 -28.37 -15.10 14.37
N ARG A 12 -29.47 -14.33 14.33
CA ARG A 12 -29.40 -12.87 14.19
C ARG A 12 -28.64 -12.13 15.30
N PRO A 13 -28.86 -12.40 16.60
CA PRO A 13 -28.06 -11.79 17.67
C PRO A 13 -26.61 -12.21 17.63
N ILE A 14 -26.34 -13.49 17.31
CA ILE A 14 -24.99 -14.06 17.15
C ILE A 14 -24.26 -13.37 15.99
N MET A 15 -24.94 -13.14 14.85
CA MET A 15 -24.39 -12.46 13.69
C MET A 15 -24.00 -11.00 14.00
N MET A 16 -24.84 -10.26 14.73
CA MET A 16 -24.51 -8.87 15.12
C MET A 16 -23.33 -8.82 16.08
N THR A 17 -23.22 -9.72 17.03
CA THR A 17 -22.06 -9.86 17.91
C THR A 17 -20.81 -10.18 17.10
N SER A 18 -20.88 -11.09 16.14
CA SER A 18 -19.78 -11.44 15.24
C SER A 18 -19.30 -10.24 14.40
N ILE A 19 -20.21 -9.42 13.88
CA ILE A 19 -19.83 -8.19 13.14
C ILE A 19 -19.08 -7.22 14.05
N HIS A 20 -19.56 -7.01 15.27
CA HIS A 20 -18.89 -6.12 16.21
C HIS A 20 -17.48 -6.62 16.58
N GLU A 21 -17.31 -7.91 16.81
CA GLU A 21 -16.03 -8.55 17.07
C GLU A 21 -15.06 -8.41 15.86
N LEU A 22 -15.57 -8.57 14.64
CA LEU A 22 -14.77 -8.36 13.43
C LEU A 22 -14.28 -6.92 13.31
N LEU A 23 -15.15 -5.92 13.54
CA LEU A 23 -14.76 -4.51 13.54
C LEU A 23 -13.71 -4.20 14.60
N GLN A 24 -13.85 -4.79 15.80
CA GLN A 24 -12.86 -4.60 16.87
C GLN A 24 -11.49 -5.20 16.49
N LYS A 25 -11.46 -6.40 15.89
CA LYS A 25 -10.21 -7.04 15.45
C LYS A 25 -9.51 -6.23 14.36
N GLU A 26 -10.25 -5.75 13.36
CA GLU A 26 -9.72 -4.89 12.31
C GLU A 26 -9.15 -3.58 12.89
N ALA A 27 -9.92 -2.91 13.74
CA ALA A 27 -9.47 -1.68 14.40
C ALA A 27 -8.21 -1.90 15.26
N GLN A 28 -8.18 -2.99 16.03
CA GLN A 28 -7.04 -3.32 16.87
C GLN A 28 -5.79 -3.62 16.03
N ALA A 29 -5.92 -4.30 14.90
CA ALA A 29 -4.80 -4.57 14.01
C ALA A 29 -4.19 -3.27 13.45
N VAL A 30 -5.02 -2.29 13.12
CA VAL A 30 -4.56 -0.95 12.70
C VAL A 30 -3.83 -0.24 13.85
N LEU A 31 -4.36 -0.29 15.07
CA LEU A 31 -3.74 0.33 16.24
C LEU A 31 -2.40 -0.34 16.63
N ASN A 32 -2.23 -1.61 16.27
CA ASN A 32 -1.02 -2.39 16.55
C ASN A 32 0.05 -2.28 15.46
N ILE A 33 -0.14 -1.47 14.42
CA ILE A 33 0.90 -1.21 13.43
C ILE A 33 2.15 -0.69 14.14
N PRO A 34 3.33 -1.31 13.96
CA PRO A 34 4.57 -0.87 14.61
C PRO A 34 4.97 0.53 14.13
N ILE A 35 5.07 1.47 15.04
CA ILE A 35 5.55 2.83 14.75
C ILE A 35 7.05 2.87 15.01
N THR A 36 7.83 3.07 13.93
CA THR A 36 9.30 3.12 13.99
C THR A 36 9.83 4.28 13.15
N ASP A 37 11.11 4.58 13.25
CA ASP A 37 11.80 5.58 12.44
C ASP A 37 11.85 5.24 10.93
N ALA A 38 11.49 4.01 10.57
CA ALA A 38 11.38 3.58 9.18
C ALA A 38 10.37 4.42 8.39
N TYR A 39 9.30 4.92 9.02
CA TYR A 39 8.32 5.80 8.35
C TYR A 39 8.95 7.13 7.94
N GLU A 40 9.70 7.77 8.83
CA GLU A 40 10.39 9.02 8.50
C GLU A 40 11.42 8.82 7.39
N LYS A 41 12.20 7.75 7.48
CA LYS A 41 13.17 7.38 6.44
C LYS A 41 12.50 7.10 5.09
N ALA A 42 11.34 6.42 5.09
CA ALA A 42 10.58 6.13 3.87
C ALA A 42 10.05 7.41 3.22
N VAL A 43 9.47 8.30 3.99
CA VAL A 43 8.99 9.60 3.51
C VAL A 43 10.13 10.43 2.95
N GLU A 44 11.27 10.50 3.65
CA GLU A 44 12.43 11.26 3.15
C GLU A 44 12.98 10.64 1.85
N LEU A 45 13.02 9.31 1.74
CA LEU A 45 13.45 8.63 0.52
C LEU A 45 12.50 8.92 -0.66
N ILE A 46 11.17 8.93 -0.42
CA ILE A 46 10.17 9.31 -1.43
C ILE A 46 10.41 10.76 -1.88
N VAL A 47 10.57 11.68 -0.94
CA VAL A 47 10.83 13.10 -1.25
C VAL A 47 12.12 13.28 -2.02
N GLU A 48 13.18 12.61 -1.61
CA GLU A 48 14.49 12.71 -2.28
C GLU A 48 14.43 12.18 -3.71
N GLN A 49 13.96 10.94 -3.92
CA GLN A 49 13.99 10.32 -5.23
C GLN A 49 12.97 10.94 -6.20
N ILE A 50 11.78 11.25 -5.71
CA ILE A 50 10.67 11.62 -6.60
C ILE A 50 10.47 13.12 -6.67
N HIS A 51 10.39 13.81 -5.51
CA HIS A 51 10.14 15.24 -5.52
C HIS A 51 11.40 16.04 -5.94
N ARG A 52 12.58 15.69 -5.41
CA ARG A 52 13.83 16.39 -5.71
C ARG A 52 14.50 15.90 -6.99
N LYS A 53 14.72 14.59 -7.14
CA LYS A 53 15.41 13.99 -8.30
C LYS A 53 14.52 13.72 -9.51
N LYS A 54 13.21 13.97 -9.40
CA LYS A 54 12.24 13.83 -10.51
C LYS A 54 12.09 12.41 -11.03
N GLY A 55 12.31 11.39 -10.19
CA GLY A 55 11.89 10.02 -10.45
C GLY A 55 10.37 9.84 -10.25
N LYS A 56 9.92 8.60 -10.27
CA LYS A 56 8.54 8.22 -9.93
C LYS A 56 8.51 7.07 -8.93
N LEU A 57 7.40 6.96 -8.21
CA LEU A 57 7.13 5.82 -7.35
C LEU A 57 6.55 4.67 -8.19
N VAL A 58 7.23 3.53 -8.19
CA VAL A 58 6.74 2.32 -8.87
C VAL A 58 6.26 1.35 -7.80
N THR A 59 4.95 1.16 -7.68
CA THR A 59 4.38 0.24 -6.71
C THR A 59 4.17 -1.13 -7.35
N THR A 60 4.34 -2.20 -6.59
CA THR A 60 4.17 -3.57 -7.08
C THR A 60 3.67 -4.51 -5.99
N GLY A 61 2.97 -5.56 -6.40
CA GLY A 61 2.39 -6.57 -5.54
C GLY A 61 1.63 -7.61 -6.35
N MET A 62 1.37 -8.78 -5.77
CA MET A 62 0.58 -9.83 -6.39
C MET A 62 -0.79 -9.98 -5.72
N GLY A 63 -1.81 -10.34 -6.51
CA GLY A 63 -3.16 -10.59 -6.02
C GLY A 63 -3.74 -9.40 -5.24
N LYS A 64 -4.21 -9.62 -4.02
CA LYS A 64 -4.78 -8.54 -3.20
C LYS A 64 -3.75 -7.48 -2.80
N ALA A 65 -2.52 -7.86 -2.52
CA ALA A 65 -1.43 -6.91 -2.27
C ALA A 65 -1.15 -6.05 -3.51
N GLY A 66 -1.31 -6.59 -4.72
CA GLY A 66 -1.23 -5.83 -5.97
C GLY A 66 -2.33 -4.79 -6.11
N GLN A 67 -3.57 -5.11 -5.69
CA GLN A 67 -4.66 -4.14 -5.66
C GLN A 67 -4.39 -2.99 -4.68
N ILE A 68 -3.81 -3.29 -3.52
CA ILE A 68 -3.37 -2.27 -2.56
C ILE A 68 -2.24 -1.41 -3.15
N ALA A 69 -1.27 -2.03 -3.82
CA ALA A 69 -0.18 -1.31 -4.50
C ALA A 69 -0.72 -0.34 -5.56
N MET A 70 -1.72 -0.75 -6.34
CA MET A 70 -2.40 0.09 -7.33
C MET A 70 -3.14 1.27 -6.66
N ASN A 71 -3.85 1.01 -5.57
CA ASN A 71 -4.54 2.04 -4.79
C ASN A 71 -3.54 3.09 -4.25
N ILE A 72 -2.43 2.65 -3.68
CA ILE A 72 -1.37 3.53 -3.17
C ILE A 72 -0.80 4.39 -4.30
N ALA A 73 -0.50 3.82 -5.47
CA ALA A 73 0.02 4.57 -6.61
C ALA A 73 -0.95 5.68 -7.05
N THR A 74 -2.24 5.37 -7.20
CA THR A 74 -3.24 6.36 -7.60
C THR A 74 -3.44 7.45 -6.56
N THR A 75 -3.35 7.11 -5.27
CA THR A 75 -3.43 8.08 -4.17
C THR A 75 -2.23 9.03 -4.18
N PHE A 76 -1.01 8.53 -4.40
CA PHE A 76 0.17 9.38 -4.58
C PHE A 76 0.06 10.31 -5.80
N CYS A 77 -0.43 9.80 -6.93
CA CYS A 77 -0.68 10.64 -8.11
C CYS A 77 -1.61 11.81 -7.79
N SER A 78 -2.67 11.56 -7.04
CA SER A 78 -3.65 12.58 -6.66
C SER A 78 -3.06 13.68 -5.76
N THR A 79 -1.95 13.39 -5.09
CA THR A 79 -1.24 14.30 -4.16
C THR A 79 0.09 14.81 -4.71
N GLY A 80 0.29 14.72 -6.02
CA GLY A 80 1.40 15.38 -6.71
C GLY A 80 2.69 14.58 -6.78
N ILE A 81 2.70 13.34 -6.33
CA ILE A 81 3.82 12.41 -6.46
C ILE A 81 3.55 11.50 -7.67
N PRO A 82 4.33 11.59 -8.77
CA PRO A 82 4.19 10.69 -9.89
C PRO A 82 4.36 9.24 -9.45
N ALA A 83 3.35 8.41 -9.67
CA ALA A 83 3.36 7.02 -9.27
C ALA A 83 2.68 6.13 -10.30
N VAL A 84 3.11 4.87 -10.42
CA VAL A 84 2.55 3.89 -11.32
C VAL A 84 2.63 2.50 -10.71
N PHE A 85 1.62 1.67 -10.99
CA PHE A 85 1.67 0.26 -10.64
C PHE A 85 2.37 -0.55 -11.74
N LEU A 86 3.30 -1.41 -11.35
CA LEU A 86 3.96 -2.38 -12.23
C LEU A 86 3.59 -3.79 -11.76
N HIS A 87 2.93 -4.54 -12.64
CA HIS A 87 2.60 -5.94 -12.33
C HIS A 87 3.87 -6.79 -12.39
N PRO A 88 4.22 -7.58 -11.33
CA PRO A 88 5.50 -8.27 -11.27
C PRO A 88 5.71 -9.29 -12.39
N SER A 89 4.63 -9.98 -12.82
CA SER A 89 4.73 -10.94 -13.92
C SER A 89 4.90 -10.23 -15.27
N GLU A 90 4.21 -9.14 -15.52
CA GLU A 90 4.33 -8.38 -16.79
C GLU A 90 5.70 -7.70 -16.90
N ALA A 91 6.31 -7.34 -15.77
CA ALA A 91 7.68 -6.83 -15.73
C ALA A 91 8.67 -7.76 -16.42
N GLN A 92 8.47 -9.08 -16.33
CA GLN A 92 9.31 -10.09 -16.98
C GLN A 92 9.10 -10.19 -18.49
N HIS A 93 8.03 -9.57 -19.00
CA HIS A 93 7.65 -9.57 -20.41
C HIS A 93 7.81 -8.21 -21.09
N GLY A 94 8.61 -7.31 -20.51
CA GLY A 94 8.97 -6.03 -21.12
C GLY A 94 8.57 -4.80 -20.33
N ASP A 95 7.56 -4.88 -19.43
CA ASP A 95 7.08 -3.72 -18.68
C ASP A 95 8.12 -3.19 -17.67
N LEU A 96 9.19 -3.98 -17.40
CA LEU A 96 10.35 -3.52 -16.64
C LEU A 96 10.98 -2.25 -17.24
N GLY A 97 10.80 -2.03 -18.55
CA GLY A 97 11.25 -0.83 -19.26
C GLY A 97 10.66 0.49 -18.74
N ILE A 98 9.64 0.45 -17.89
CA ILE A 98 9.10 1.66 -17.24
C ILE A 98 10.08 2.25 -16.22
N LEU A 99 11.00 1.43 -15.68
CA LEU A 99 11.95 1.86 -14.65
C LEU A 99 13.02 2.79 -15.21
N GLN A 100 13.28 3.86 -14.48
CA GLN A 100 14.28 4.89 -14.79
C GLN A 100 15.21 5.09 -13.60
N GLU A 101 16.29 5.87 -13.81
CA GLU A 101 17.41 5.99 -12.89
C GLU A 101 17.04 6.40 -11.45
N ASN A 102 16.13 7.37 -11.31
CA ASN A 102 15.78 7.92 -10.00
C ASN A 102 14.47 7.34 -9.44
N ASP A 103 13.97 6.26 -10.02
CA ASP A 103 12.73 5.65 -9.54
C ASP A 103 12.92 4.97 -8.19
N LEU A 104 11.84 4.89 -7.44
CA LEU A 104 11.74 4.22 -6.16
C LEU A 104 10.68 3.13 -6.26
N LEU A 105 11.03 1.89 -5.89
CA LEU A 105 10.08 0.79 -5.87
C LEU A 105 9.47 0.63 -4.47
N LEU A 106 8.14 0.56 -4.42
CA LEU A 106 7.37 0.17 -3.24
C LEU A 106 6.82 -1.23 -3.44
N LEU A 107 7.39 -2.19 -2.72
CA LEU A 107 7.08 -3.61 -2.80
C LEU A 107 6.04 -3.96 -1.72
N ILE A 108 4.94 -4.64 -2.08
CA ILE A 108 3.92 -5.06 -1.12
C ILE A 108 3.76 -6.57 -1.16
N SER A 109 4.14 -7.22 -0.07
CA SER A 109 4.06 -8.68 0.07
C SER A 109 3.93 -9.09 1.53
N ASN A 110 2.80 -9.67 1.93
CA ASN A 110 2.60 -10.09 3.32
C ASN A 110 3.66 -11.10 3.79
N SER A 111 3.96 -12.10 2.98
CA SER A 111 4.99 -13.09 3.31
C SER A 111 6.42 -12.56 3.13
N GLY A 112 6.60 -11.53 2.29
CA GLY A 112 7.92 -11.06 1.85
C GLY A 112 8.72 -12.08 1.03
N LYS A 113 8.04 -13.13 0.51
CA LYS A 113 8.63 -14.24 -0.23
C LYS A 113 7.95 -14.49 -1.59
N THR A 114 7.06 -13.60 -2.02
CA THR A 114 6.34 -13.73 -3.28
C THR A 114 7.34 -13.81 -4.42
N ARG A 115 7.35 -14.96 -5.11
CA ARG A 115 8.38 -15.31 -6.11
C ARG A 115 8.50 -14.25 -7.19
N GLU A 116 7.38 -13.82 -7.74
CA GLU A 116 7.31 -12.86 -8.83
C GLU A 116 7.88 -11.48 -8.43
N ILE A 117 7.73 -11.08 -7.16
CA ILE A 117 8.30 -9.83 -6.66
C ILE A 117 9.80 -9.98 -6.42
N VAL A 118 10.26 -11.12 -5.88
CA VAL A 118 11.70 -11.41 -5.72
C VAL A 118 12.39 -11.44 -7.09
N GLU A 119 11.80 -12.08 -8.08
CA GLU A 119 12.34 -12.10 -9.46
C GLU A 119 12.37 -10.69 -10.06
N LEU A 120 11.31 -9.88 -9.83
CA LEU A 120 11.27 -8.49 -10.27
C LEU A 120 12.40 -7.65 -9.65
N THR A 121 12.66 -7.78 -8.35
CA THR A 121 13.76 -7.01 -7.70
C THR A 121 15.12 -7.40 -8.28
N GLN A 122 15.36 -8.67 -8.58
CA GLN A 122 16.59 -9.13 -9.22
C GLN A 122 16.75 -8.55 -10.63
N LEU A 123 15.69 -8.58 -11.43
CA LEU A 123 15.70 -8.00 -12.79
C LEU A 123 15.87 -6.47 -12.76
N ALA A 124 15.19 -5.79 -11.84
CA ALA A 124 15.32 -4.36 -11.65
C ALA A 124 16.74 -3.96 -11.21
N HIS A 125 17.36 -4.74 -10.31
CA HIS A 125 18.75 -4.55 -9.90
C HIS A 125 19.74 -4.73 -11.07
N ASN A 126 19.51 -5.73 -11.91
CA ASN A 126 20.33 -5.93 -13.11
C ASN A 126 20.20 -4.78 -14.10
N LEU A 127 19.02 -4.19 -14.21
CA LEU A 127 18.77 -3.03 -15.07
C LEU A 127 19.41 -1.76 -14.51
N ASN A 128 19.26 -1.51 -13.22
CA ASN A 128 19.85 -0.38 -12.51
C ASN A 128 20.16 -0.74 -11.04
N PRO A 129 21.45 -0.99 -10.72
CA PRO A 129 21.89 -1.38 -9.38
C PRO A 129 21.66 -0.29 -8.30
N ASN A 130 21.38 0.95 -8.70
CA ASN A 130 21.19 2.08 -7.78
C ASN A 130 19.72 2.31 -7.40
N LEU A 131 18.79 1.55 -7.96
CA LEU A 131 17.37 1.63 -7.58
C LEU A 131 17.20 1.40 -6.08
N LYS A 132 16.25 2.13 -5.51
CA LYS A 132 15.92 2.06 -4.10
C LYS A 132 14.62 1.32 -3.88
N TYR A 133 14.51 0.64 -2.75
CA TYR A 133 13.38 -0.22 -2.43
C TYR A 133 12.83 0.07 -1.04
N ILE A 134 11.52 0.24 -0.96
CA ILE A 134 10.74 0.19 0.30
C ILE A 134 9.88 -1.06 0.21
N VAL A 135 9.81 -1.85 1.28
CA VAL A 135 8.88 -2.99 1.37
C VAL A 135 7.86 -2.78 2.48
N ILE A 136 6.59 -3.09 2.19
CA ILE A 136 5.54 -3.28 3.20
C ILE A 136 5.31 -4.79 3.32
N THR A 137 5.58 -5.35 4.50
CA THR A 137 5.52 -6.80 4.72
C THR A 137 5.10 -7.17 6.14
N GLY A 138 4.50 -8.33 6.30
CA GLY A 138 4.25 -8.96 7.61
C GLY A 138 5.48 -9.68 8.18
N ASN A 139 6.54 -9.84 7.40
CA ASN A 139 7.73 -10.61 7.78
C ASN A 139 9.01 -9.81 7.58
N ALA A 140 9.47 -9.17 8.66
CA ALA A 140 10.68 -8.35 8.65
C ALA A 140 11.98 -9.16 8.39
N ASP A 141 11.95 -10.49 8.54
CA ASP A 141 13.07 -11.39 8.27
C ASP A 141 13.02 -12.02 6.87
N SER A 142 12.11 -11.57 6.03
CA SER A 142 11.92 -12.10 4.68
C SER A 142 13.04 -11.68 3.71
N PRO A 143 13.21 -12.39 2.59
CA PRO A 143 14.14 -11.97 1.54
C PRO A 143 13.92 -10.55 1.07
N LEU A 144 12.67 -10.16 0.78
CA LEU A 144 12.35 -8.80 0.33
C LEU A 144 12.69 -7.74 1.39
N ALA A 145 12.48 -8.05 2.68
CA ALA A 145 12.83 -7.13 3.76
C ALA A 145 14.34 -6.92 3.88
N ARG A 146 15.14 -7.97 3.69
CA ARG A 146 16.61 -7.91 3.76
C ARG A 146 17.24 -7.17 2.57
N GLU A 147 16.63 -7.27 1.40
CA GLU A 147 17.10 -6.65 0.17
C GLU A 147 16.62 -5.20 -0.01
N SER A 148 15.61 -4.77 0.75
CA SER A 148 15.06 -3.42 0.69
C SER A 148 15.86 -2.44 1.54
N ASP A 149 15.96 -1.18 1.09
CA ASP A 149 16.57 -0.09 1.86
C ASP A 149 15.76 0.21 3.14
N ILE A 150 14.43 0.06 3.07
CA ILE A 150 13.52 0.31 4.19
C ILE A 150 12.44 -0.76 4.23
N CYS A 151 12.20 -1.28 5.43
CA CYS A 151 11.14 -2.24 5.73
C CYS A 151 10.08 -1.60 6.64
N LEU A 152 8.83 -1.57 6.18
CA LEU A 152 7.65 -1.17 6.93
C LEU A 152 6.88 -2.44 7.32
N CYS A 153 6.95 -2.81 8.59
CA CYS A 153 6.30 -4.01 9.08
C CYS A 153 4.82 -3.75 9.39
N THR A 154 3.94 -4.68 8.97
CA THR A 154 2.49 -4.61 9.25
C THR A 154 2.14 -5.00 10.68
N GLY A 155 3.09 -5.54 11.48
CA GLY A 155 2.80 -6.16 12.77
C GLY A 155 2.26 -7.58 12.65
N HIS A 156 2.16 -8.13 11.43
CA HIS A 156 1.71 -9.49 11.13
C HIS A 156 0.36 -9.84 11.76
N PRO A 157 -0.72 -9.08 11.49
CA PRO A 157 -2.02 -9.35 12.06
C PRO A 157 -2.60 -10.67 11.54
N ASP A 158 -3.36 -11.35 12.41
CA ASP A 158 -4.17 -12.48 11.98
C ASP A 158 -5.31 -12.03 11.06
N GLU A 159 -5.63 -12.85 10.07
CA GLU A 159 -6.78 -12.60 9.20
C GLU A 159 -8.09 -12.89 9.94
N VAL A 160 -9.08 -12.02 9.80
CA VAL A 160 -10.37 -12.16 10.51
C VAL A 160 -11.30 -13.20 9.90
N CYS A 161 -10.97 -13.76 8.74
CA CYS A 161 -11.76 -14.83 8.15
C CYS A 161 -11.65 -16.12 8.96
N ALA A 162 -12.72 -16.95 8.93
CA ALA A 162 -12.79 -18.18 9.69
C ALA A 162 -11.68 -19.21 9.37
N LEU A 163 -11.04 -19.09 8.21
CA LEU A 163 -9.92 -19.94 7.78
C LEU A 163 -8.57 -19.37 8.18
N GLY A 164 -8.49 -18.10 8.59
CA GLY A 164 -7.24 -17.40 8.85
C GLY A 164 -6.32 -17.25 7.62
N MET A 165 -6.90 -17.34 6.42
CA MET A 165 -6.13 -17.41 5.16
C MET A 165 -6.45 -16.31 4.15
N THR A 166 -7.72 -15.89 4.09
CA THR A 166 -8.16 -14.88 3.12
C THR A 166 -7.60 -13.51 3.53
N PRO A 167 -6.82 -12.85 2.66
CA PRO A 167 -6.30 -11.52 2.97
C PRO A 167 -7.44 -10.53 3.22
N THR A 168 -7.60 -10.13 4.45
CA THR A 168 -8.59 -9.19 4.99
C THR A 168 -7.88 -8.16 5.84
N THR A 169 -7.53 -8.49 7.06
CA THR A 169 -6.85 -7.61 8.01
C THR A 169 -5.47 -7.20 7.54
N SER A 170 -4.70 -8.10 6.95
CA SER A 170 -3.38 -7.77 6.38
C SER A 170 -3.49 -6.70 5.29
N THR A 171 -4.51 -6.76 4.43
CA THR A 171 -4.71 -5.75 3.38
C THR A 171 -5.21 -4.41 3.93
N THR A 172 -6.05 -4.43 4.97
CA THR A 172 -6.46 -3.23 5.70
C THR A 172 -5.25 -2.49 6.27
N VAL A 173 -4.37 -3.20 6.96
CA VAL A 173 -3.14 -2.64 7.54
C VAL A 173 -2.20 -2.10 6.46
N MET A 174 -1.99 -2.82 5.36
CA MET A 174 -1.18 -2.35 4.23
C MET A 174 -1.72 -1.05 3.64
N THR A 175 -3.05 -0.93 3.52
CA THR A 175 -3.70 0.30 3.03
C THR A 175 -3.41 1.47 3.97
N VAL A 176 -3.57 1.28 5.27
CA VAL A 176 -3.31 2.33 6.28
C VAL A 176 -1.83 2.76 6.25
N ILE A 177 -0.88 1.83 6.10
CA ILE A 177 0.54 2.17 5.95
C ILE A 177 0.75 3.03 4.70
N GLY A 178 0.11 2.68 3.58
CA GLY A 178 0.12 3.48 2.36
C GLY A 178 -0.42 4.90 2.57
N ASP A 179 -1.55 5.03 3.26
CA ASP A 179 -2.16 6.32 3.59
C ASP A 179 -1.23 7.18 4.46
N ILE A 180 -0.55 6.58 5.43
CA ILE A 180 0.46 7.27 6.27
C ILE A 180 1.57 7.83 5.39
N LEU A 181 2.13 7.03 4.47
CA LEU A 181 3.17 7.49 3.56
C LEU A 181 2.71 8.66 2.68
N VAL A 182 1.49 8.59 2.15
CA VAL A 182 0.90 9.68 1.35
C VAL A 182 0.77 10.94 2.17
N VAL A 183 0.11 10.88 3.34
CA VAL A 183 -0.17 12.04 4.18
C VAL A 183 1.10 12.70 4.69
N GLU A 184 2.07 11.91 5.16
CA GLU A 184 3.35 12.45 5.64
C GLU A 184 4.20 13.03 4.49
N THR A 185 4.13 12.46 3.29
CA THR A 185 4.78 13.02 2.10
C THR A 185 4.13 14.35 1.70
N MET A 186 2.80 14.46 1.73
CA MET A 186 2.10 15.74 1.49
C MET A 186 2.57 16.84 2.43
N LYS A 187 2.66 16.54 3.73
CA LYS A 187 3.18 17.49 4.73
C LYS A 187 4.62 17.90 4.44
N ARG A 188 5.48 16.95 4.11
CA ARG A 188 6.90 17.19 3.86
C ARG A 188 7.16 17.98 2.58
N THR A 189 6.32 17.81 1.56
CA THR A 189 6.42 18.54 0.29
C THR A 189 5.67 19.87 0.27
N GLY A 190 4.88 20.15 1.31
CA GLY A 190 4.04 21.36 1.37
C GLY A 190 2.94 21.37 0.31
N PHE A 191 2.37 20.20 -0.01
CA PHE A 191 1.32 20.07 -1.02
C PHE A 191 0.07 20.85 -0.63
N THR A 192 -0.40 21.74 -1.52
CA THR A 192 -1.49 22.70 -1.22
C THR A 192 -2.81 22.32 -1.87
N ILE A 193 -3.89 22.98 -1.43
CA ILE A 193 -5.23 22.82 -2.02
C ILE A 193 -5.25 23.30 -3.49
N GLU A 194 -4.47 24.31 -3.84
CA GLU A 194 -4.34 24.80 -5.22
C GLU A 194 -3.72 23.72 -6.10
N GLU A 195 -2.68 23.03 -5.62
CA GLU A 195 -2.06 21.92 -6.34
C GLU A 195 -3.02 20.72 -6.44
N TYR A 196 -3.83 20.47 -5.41
CA TYR A 196 -4.87 19.45 -5.43
C TYR A 196 -5.94 19.76 -6.50
N SER A 197 -6.42 21.01 -6.56
CA SER A 197 -7.46 21.42 -7.52
C SER A 197 -7.01 21.31 -8.99
N LYS A 198 -5.72 21.49 -9.27
CA LYS A 198 -5.14 21.29 -10.61
C LYS A 198 -5.20 19.82 -11.08
N ARG A 199 -5.30 18.87 -10.16
CA ARG A 199 -5.33 17.43 -10.45
C ARG A 199 -6.73 16.83 -10.39
N HIS A 200 -7.70 17.54 -9.81
CA HIS A 200 -9.07 17.07 -9.59
C HIS A 200 -10.07 18.00 -10.29
N HIS A 201 -10.40 17.72 -11.55
CA HIS A 201 -11.29 18.57 -12.35
C HIS A 201 -12.75 18.15 -12.26
N GLY A 202 -13.05 16.88 -11.96
CA GLY A 202 -14.40 16.32 -11.97
C GLY A 202 -14.92 15.99 -10.56
N GLY A 203 -16.25 15.84 -10.47
CA GLY A 203 -16.93 15.38 -9.26
C GLY A 203 -16.84 16.33 -8.07
N TYR A 204 -17.36 15.85 -6.93
CA TYR A 204 -17.43 16.60 -5.68
C TYR A 204 -16.06 17.14 -5.22
N LEU A 205 -15.00 16.35 -5.28
CA LEU A 205 -13.66 16.77 -4.84
C LEU A 205 -13.11 17.92 -5.70
N GLY A 206 -13.36 17.88 -7.02
CA GLY A 206 -12.94 18.95 -7.93
C GLY A 206 -13.69 20.25 -7.67
N GLU A 207 -14.99 20.21 -7.41
CA GLU A 207 -15.80 21.37 -7.02
C GLU A 207 -15.34 21.95 -5.68
N ARG A 208 -15.23 21.11 -4.66
CA ARG A 208 -14.83 21.50 -3.32
C ARG A 208 -13.42 22.08 -3.26
N SER A 209 -12.47 21.51 -3.97
CA SER A 209 -11.10 22.03 -4.00
C SER A 209 -11.00 23.42 -4.65
N ARG A 210 -11.78 23.68 -5.71
CA ARG A 210 -11.86 25.01 -6.34
C ARG A 210 -12.50 26.05 -5.44
N GLU A 211 -13.47 25.69 -4.60
CA GLU A 211 -14.06 26.59 -3.62
C GLU A 211 -13.05 26.98 -2.55
N LEU A 212 -12.26 26.02 -2.06
CA LEU A 212 -11.28 26.24 -0.99
C LEU A 212 -10.00 26.91 -1.47
N SER A 213 -9.73 26.94 -2.78
CA SER A 213 -8.56 27.59 -3.37
C SER A 213 -8.79 29.06 -3.77
N LYS A 214 -10.01 29.57 -3.58
CA LYS A 214 -10.37 30.99 -3.78
C LYS A 214 -10.14 31.77 -2.49
#